data_5e58bf032a08400e2c261c935444d9ce
#
_entry.id   5e58bf032a08400e2c261c935444d9ce
#
_cell.length_a   1.000
_cell.length_b   1.000
_cell.length_c   1.000
_cell.angle_alpha   90.00
_cell.angle_beta   90.00
_cell.angle_gamma   90.00
#
_symmetry.space_group_name_H-M   'P 1'
#
loop_
_entity.id
_entity.type
_entity.pdbx_description
1 polymer ?
#
loop_
_entity_poly.entity_id
_entity_poly.type
_entity_poly.pdbx_seq_one_letter_code
_entity_poly.pdbx_strand_id
1 'polypeptide(L)'
;MPRRASSRLAWKATSRRIARVTRSFGRPEEVAAEYRAVEARFERRAHLNLPPRRGFFSIALDPRAYGGLLYALIALPVGIFYFVWVTVGLSLSAVFSILVVGVPFTLLFIASVRIFALLEGRIVELLLGQRMPRRLPSEEPIRGLWPRVRAMLVDRRTWSTMFYMVLQFPLGIAYFVIAVVGLALSLALVAAPVAETITGRDHVRFGDAGLDAFSHTPLGVVLMMITGFLLFFVVLHLLRLLTKLHAHYAEATLVKI
;
A
#
# COMPACT_ATOMS: atom_id res chain seq x y z
N MET A 1 1.61 41.00 -50.68
CA MET A 1 2.50 40.08 -49.97
C MET A 1 2.83 40.52 -48.52
N PRO A 2 1.88 40.64 -47.57
CA PRO A 2 2.22 41.02 -46.18
C PRO A 2 2.08 39.88 -45.13
N ARG A 3 1.68 38.65 -45.49
CA ARG A 3 1.44 37.58 -44.52
C ARG A 3 2.70 36.88 -43.92
N ARG A 4 3.88 37.03 -44.52
CA ARG A 4 5.11 36.40 -44.03
C ARG A 4 5.83 37.18 -42.92
N ALA A 5 5.56 38.47 -42.74
CA ALA A 5 6.18 39.28 -41.70
C ALA A 5 5.52 39.08 -40.33
N SER A 6 4.20 38.88 -40.26
CA SER A 6 3.45 38.68 -39.03
C SER A 6 3.77 37.33 -38.35
N SER A 7 3.99 36.29 -39.14
CA SER A 7 4.35 34.95 -38.60
C SER A 7 5.76 34.92 -37.99
N ARG A 8 6.72 35.66 -38.57
CA ARG A 8 8.08 35.77 -38.03
C ARG A 8 8.13 36.57 -36.72
N LEU A 9 7.28 37.60 -36.58
CA LEU A 9 7.19 38.40 -35.36
C LEU A 9 6.50 37.60 -34.23
N ALA A 10 5.44 36.84 -34.54
CA ALA A 10 4.77 35.96 -33.60
C ALA A 10 5.72 34.83 -33.10
N TRP A 11 6.48 34.22 -33.99
CA TRP A 11 7.50 33.22 -33.62
C TRP A 11 8.58 33.80 -32.70
N LYS A 12 9.14 34.98 -33.01
CA LYS A 12 10.12 35.67 -32.16
C LYS A 12 9.56 36.05 -30.78
N ALA A 13 8.30 36.41 -30.68
CA ALA A 13 7.63 36.70 -29.40
C ALA A 13 7.46 35.43 -28.57
N THR A 14 7.04 34.34 -29.20
CA THR A 14 6.86 33.04 -28.55
C THR A 14 8.20 32.45 -28.08
N SER A 15 9.24 32.50 -28.91
CA SER A 15 10.58 32.03 -28.56
C SER A 15 11.22 32.84 -27.40
N ARG A 16 10.98 34.17 -27.35
CA ARG A 16 11.41 35.00 -26.22
C ARG A 16 10.64 34.69 -24.93
N ARG A 17 9.37 34.31 -25.01
CA ARG A 17 8.56 33.88 -23.86
C ARG A 17 9.05 32.55 -23.33
N ILE A 18 9.29 31.57 -24.20
CA ILE A 18 9.85 30.25 -23.84
C ILE A 18 11.24 30.43 -23.23
N ALA A 19 12.13 31.25 -23.84
CA ALA A 19 13.47 31.51 -23.30
C ALA A 19 13.45 32.26 -21.95
N ARG A 20 12.39 33.01 -21.63
CA ARG A 20 12.21 33.66 -20.32
C ARG A 20 11.74 32.66 -19.27
N VAL A 21 10.80 31.80 -19.63
CA VAL A 21 10.31 30.73 -18.75
C VAL A 21 11.42 29.72 -18.46
N THR A 22 12.20 29.30 -19.46
CA THR A 22 13.35 28.40 -19.24
C THR A 22 14.46 29.03 -18.40
N ARG A 23 14.65 30.34 -18.45
CA ARG A 23 15.60 31.03 -17.55
C ARG A 23 15.13 31.12 -16.12
N SER A 24 13.82 31.18 -15.86
CA SER A 24 13.28 31.21 -14.48
C SER A 24 13.28 29.85 -13.82
N PHE A 25 13.30 28.74 -14.58
CA PHE A 25 13.35 27.38 -14.04
C PHE A 25 14.76 26.75 -14.06
N GLY A 26 15.80 27.49 -14.50
CA GLY A 26 17.13 26.91 -14.69
C GLY A 26 17.22 26.09 -15.99
N ARG A 27 18.43 25.68 -16.35
CA ARG A 27 18.62 24.75 -17.47
C ARG A 27 18.04 23.38 -17.09
N PRO A 28 17.40 22.64 -18.02
CA PRO A 28 16.88 21.31 -17.75
C PRO A 28 17.91 20.37 -17.08
N GLU A 29 19.19 20.56 -17.43
CA GLU A 29 20.32 19.81 -16.89
C GLU A 29 20.61 20.18 -15.43
N GLU A 30 20.47 21.44 -15.04
CA GLU A 30 20.66 21.93 -13.67
C GLU A 30 19.52 21.44 -12.76
N VAL A 31 18.28 21.52 -13.23
CA VAL A 31 17.12 20.98 -12.53
C VAL A 31 17.24 19.45 -12.37
N ALA A 32 17.67 18.74 -13.40
CA ALA A 32 17.91 17.31 -13.34
C ALA A 32 19.07 16.93 -12.43
N ALA A 33 20.12 17.77 -12.35
CA ALA A 33 21.24 17.58 -11.42
C ALA A 33 20.81 17.83 -9.96
N GLU A 34 20.00 18.86 -9.72
CA GLU A 34 19.46 19.18 -8.41
C GLU A 34 18.50 18.07 -7.92
N TYR A 35 17.63 17.58 -8.80
CA TYR A 35 16.77 16.43 -8.53
C TYR A 35 17.59 15.18 -8.16
N ARG A 36 18.64 14.87 -8.92
CA ARG A 36 19.55 13.75 -8.63
C ARG A 36 20.30 13.94 -7.32
N ALA A 37 20.72 15.18 -7.00
CA ALA A 37 21.39 15.48 -5.73
C ALA A 37 20.44 15.36 -4.52
N VAL A 38 19.18 15.78 -4.67
CA VAL A 38 18.13 15.61 -3.67
C VAL A 38 17.81 14.12 -3.50
N GLU A 39 17.66 13.40 -4.60
CA GLU A 39 17.40 11.96 -4.59
C GLU A 39 18.55 11.17 -3.92
N ALA A 40 19.79 11.49 -4.25
CA ALA A 40 20.99 10.91 -3.61
C ALA A 40 21.09 11.24 -2.10
N ARG A 41 20.63 12.44 -1.68
CA ARG A 41 20.54 12.78 -0.23
C ARG A 41 19.47 11.97 0.48
N PHE A 42 18.33 11.75 -0.16
CA PHE A 42 17.25 10.90 0.38
C PHE A 42 17.65 9.44 0.41
N GLU A 43 18.34 8.94 -0.62
CA GLU A 43 18.90 7.59 -0.64
C GLU A 43 19.95 7.40 0.46
N ARG A 44 20.86 8.34 0.64
CA ARG A 44 21.83 8.31 1.74
C ARG A 44 21.12 8.31 3.10
N ARG A 45 20.08 9.10 3.31
CA ARG A 45 19.28 9.06 4.55
C ARG A 45 18.52 7.75 4.72
N ALA A 46 18.02 7.15 3.65
CA ALA A 46 17.38 5.85 3.68
C ALA A 46 18.37 4.71 4.00
N HIS A 47 19.63 4.84 3.55
CA HIS A 47 20.71 3.90 3.90
C HIS A 47 21.32 4.15 5.30
N LEU A 48 21.22 5.36 5.84
CA LEU A 48 21.57 5.68 7.24
C LEU A 48 20.52 5.18 8.24
N ASN A 49 19.37 4.72 7.79
CA ASN A 49 18.41 4.02 8.61
C ASN A 49 18.95 2.63 8.93
N LEU A 50 19.70 2.58 10.04
CA LEU A 50 20.09 1.43 10.87
C LEU A 50 20.32 0.11 10.10
N PRO A 51 21.50 -0.48 10.24
CA PRO A 51 21.74 -1.83 9.72
C PRO A 51 20.61 -2.73 10.22
N PRO A 52 20.11 -3.66 9.40
CA PRO A 52 19.10 -4.59 9.85
C PRO A 52 19.68 -5.31 11.06
N ARG A 53 19.10 -5.07 12.23
CA ARG A 53 19.50 -5.76 13.45
C ARG A 53 19.37 -7.25 13.17
N ARG A 54 20.50 -7.93 13.08
CA ARG A 54 20.58 -9.37 12.78
C ARG A 54 20.29 -10.12 14.07
N GLY A 55 19.06 -10.52 14.27
CA GLY A 55 18.67 -11.35 15.42
C GLY A 55 17.16 -11.58 15.43
N PHE A 56 16.75 -12.80 15.79
CA PHE A 56 15.35 -13.19 15.86
C PHE A 56 14.54 -12.23 16.75
N PHE A 57 15.09 -11.87 17.91
CA PHE A 57 14.43 -11.01 18.89
C PHE A 57 14.51 -9.50 18.54
N SER A 58 15.40 -9.11 17.63
CA SER A 58 15.57 -7.71 17.25
C SER A 58 14.40 -7.12 16.47
N ILE A 59 13.51 -7.95 15.97
CA ILE A 59 12.32 -7.53 15.21
C ILE A 59 11.36 -6.70 16.07
N ALA A 60 11.27 -6.95 17.37
CA ALA A 60 10.45 -6.18 18.28
C ALA A 60 10.92 -4.73 18.48
N LEU A 61 12.18 -4.42 18.12
CA LEU A 61 12.74 -3.08 18.15
C LEU A 61 12.78 -2.43 16.75
N ASP A 62 12.28 -3.12 15.73
CA ASP A 62 12.26 -2.61 14.36
C ASP A 62 10.92 -1.89 14.10
N PRO A 63 10.91 -0.55 13.92
CA PRO A 63 9.69 0.21 13.64
C PRO A 63 8.96 -0.25 12.36
N ARG A 64 9.68 -0.89 11.44
CA ARG A 64 9.07 -1.46 10.22
C ARG A 64 8.18 -2.68 10.51
N ALA A 65 8.44 -3.42 11.57
CA ALA A 65 7.57 -4.52 12.00
C ALA A 65 6.22 -4.00 12.48
N TYR A 66 6.23 -2.89 13.22
CA TYR A 66 4.99 -2.22 13.66
C TYR A 66 4.26 -1.54 12.50
N GLY A 67 4.99 -0.98 11.53
CA GLY A 67 4.39 -0.49 10.28
C GLY A 67 3.66 -1.61 9.52
N GLY A 68 4.28 -2.79 9.43
CA GLY A 68 3.65 -3.98 8.85
C GLY A 68 2.43 -4.46 9.63
N LEU A 69 2.49 -4.43 10.96
CA LEU A 69 1.35 -4.77 11.82
C LEU A 69 0.18 -3.78 11.62
N LEU A 70 0.47 -2.48 11.63
CA LEU A 70 -0.55 -1.45 11.39
C LEU A 70 -1.16 -1.60 10.00
N TYR A 71 -0.33 -1.87 8.98
CA TYR A 71 -0.82 -2.16 7.64
C TYR A 71 -1.75 -3.38 7.63
N ALA A 72 -1.39 -4.48 8.30
CA ALA A 72 -2.21 -5.69 8.36
C ALA A 72 -3.58 -5.44 9.01
N LEU A 73 -3.65 -4.57 10.04
CA LEU A 73 -4.90 -4.19 10.69
C LEU A 73 -5.79 -3.32 9.80
N ILE A 74 -5.17 -2.39 9.04
CA ILE A 74 -5.89 -1.48 8.13
C ILE A 74 -6.26 -2.18 6.82
N ALA A 75 -5.52 -3.20 6.41
CA ALA A 75 -5.71 -3.90 5.14
C ALA A 75 -7.12 -4.49 4.97
N LEU A 76 -7.75 -4.94 6.04
CA LEU A 76 -9.12 -5.47 6.00
C LEU A 76 -10.15 -4.37 5.67
N PRO A 77 -10.29 -3.27 6.43
CA PRO A 77 -11.27 -2.23 6.12
C PRO A 77 -11.00 -1.57 4.75
N VAL A 78 -9.74 -1.38 4.38
CA VAL A 78 -9.37 -0.86 3.06
C VAL A 78 -9.75 -1.86 1.95
N GLY A 79 -9.49 -3.14 2.16
CA GLY A 79 -9.86 -4.20 1.21
C GLY A 79 -11.37 -4.30 1.00
N ILE A 80 -12.17 -4.22 2.08
CA ILE A 80 -13.64 -4.18 2.00
C ILE A 80 -14.08 -2.96 1.18
N PHE A 81 -13.53 -1.78 1.48
CA PHE A 81 -13.87 -0.56 0.77
C PHE A 81 -13.57 -0.66 -0.72
N TYR A 82 -12.37 -1.14 -1.10
CA TYR A 82 -11.98 -1.28 -2.49
C TYR A 82 -12.83 -2.30 -3.24
N PHE A 83 -13.11 -3.45 -2.61
CA PHE A 83 -13.95 -4.48 -3.20
C PHE A 83 -15.36 -3.95 -3.49
N VAL A 84 -16.01 -3.31 -2.51
CA VAL A 84 -17.34 -2.72 -2.66
C VAL A 84 -17.31 -1.63 -3.74
N TRP A 85 -16.32 -0.74 -3.70
CA TRP A 85 -16.21 0.36 -4.64
C TRP A 85 -16.08 -0.11 -6.08
N VAL A 86 -15.21 -1.09 -6.34
CA VAL A 86 -14.99 -1.63 -7.69
C VAL A 86 -16.24 -2.41 -8.16
N THR A 87 -16.81 -3.24 -7.31
CA THR A 87 -17.99 -4.04 -7.66
C THR A 87 -19.20 -3.16 -7.97
N VAL A 88 -19.51 -2.21 -7.09
CA VAL A 88 -20.64 -1.28 -7.29
C VAL A 88 -20.37 -0.36 -8.48
N GLY A 89 -19.16 0.20 -8.58
CA GLY A 89 -18.79 1.10 -9.66
C GLY A 89 -18.85 0.46 -11.04
N LEU A 90 -18.37 -0.79 -11.17
CA LEU A 90 -18.50 -1.56 -12.42
C LEU A 90 -19.96 -1.86 -12.74
N SER A 91 -20.74 -2.31 -11.76
CA SER A 91 -22.16 -2.63 -11.95
C SER A 91 -22.95 -1.40 -12.39
N LEU A 92 -22.78 -0.27 -11.72
CA LEU A 92 -23.44 1.00 -12.09
C LEU A 92 -22.97 1.50 -13.46
N SER A 93 -21.65 1.39 -13.76
CA SER A 93 -21.11 1.78 -15.07
C SER A 93 -21.75 0.93 -16.19
N ALA A 94 -21.93 -0.37 -15.97
CA ALA A 94 -22.59 -1.24 -16.94
C ALA A 94 -24.07 -0.85 -17.15
N VAL A 95 -24.81 -0.62 -16.07
CA VAL A 95 -26.24 -0.21 -16.14
C VAL A 95 -26.37 1.15 -16.82
N PHE A 96 -25.56 2.12 -16.43
CA PHE A 96 -25.62 3.47 -16.98
C PHE A 96 -25.06 3.59 -18.39
N SER A 97 -24.31 2.59 -18.88
CA SER A 97 -23.81 2.59 -20.27
C SER A 97 -24.95 2.58 -21.31
N ILE A 98 -26.15 2.13 -20.92
CA ILE A 98 -27.37 2.17 -21.73
C ILE A 98 -27.93 3.60 -21.82
N LEU A 99 -27.59 4.45 -20.85
CA LEU A 99 -28.03 5.83 -20.75
C LEU A 99 -26.91 6.79 -21.19
N VAL A 100 -27.27 7.97 -21.73
CA VAL A 100 -26.31 9.01 -22.10
C VAL A 100 -25.45 9.44 -20.91
N VAL A 101 -25.96 9.32 -19.69
CA VAL A 101 -25.26 9.63 -18.43
C VAL A 101 -24.15 8.63 -18.10
N GLY A 102 -24.14 7.47 -18.72
CA GLY A 102 -23.14 6.41 -18.43
C GLY A 102 -21.71 6.79 -18.76
N VAL A 103 -21.49 7.57 -19.82
CA VAL A 103 -20.13 8.01 -20.22
C VAL A 103 -19.46 8.87 -19.14
N PRO A 104 -20.05 9.97 -18.66
CA PRO A 104 -19.44 10.79 -17.61
C PRO A 104 -19.33 10.01 -16.28
N PHE A 105 -20.28 9.14 -15.95
CA PHE A 105 -20.21 8.32 -14.75
C PHE A 105 -19.02 7.34 -14.79
N THR A 106 -18.84 6.60 -15.90
CA THR A 106 -17.71 5.68 -16.07
C THR A 106 -16.37 6.38 -16.01
N LEU A 107 -16.26 7.60 -16.59
CA LEU A 107 -15.05 8.42 -16.47
C LEU A 107 -14.74 8.78 -15.02
N LEU A 108 -15.75 9.23 -14.26
CA LEU A 108 -15.61 9.57 -12.87
C LEU A 108 -15.21 8.35 -12.03
N PHE A 109 -15.83 7.20 -12.29
CA PHE A 109 -15.50 5.94 -11.62
C PHE A 109 -14.04 5.54 -11.89
N ILE A 110 -13.58 5.49 -13.14
CA ILE A 110 -12.20 5.14 -13.48
C ILE A 110 -11.22 6.17 -12.88
N ALA A 111 -11.57 7.46 -12.88
CA ALA A 111 -10.75 8.48 -12.24
C ALA A 111 -10.62 8.24 -10.73
N SER A 112 -11.71 7.85 -10.04
CA SER A 112 -11.69 7.52 -8.61
C SER A 112 -10.82 6.29 -8.30
N VAL A 113 -10.89 5.24 -9.13
CA VAL A 113 -10.01 4.06 -9.03
C VAL A 113 -8.53 4.45 -9.11
N ARG A 114 -8.17 5.36 -10.01
CA ARG A 114 -6.79 5.88 -10.12
C ARG A 114 -6.37 6.67 -8.89
N ILE A 115 -7.26 7.47 -8.30
CA ILE A 115 -6.99 8.20 -7.06
C ILE A 115 -6.75 7.23 -5.91
N PHE A 116 -7.59 6.20 -5.76
CA PHE A 116 -7.41 5.20 -4.71
C PHE A 116 -6.14 4.38 -4.89
N ALA A 117 -5.74 4.07 -6.12
CA ALA A 117 -4.45 3.44 -6.39
C ALA A 117 -3.26 4.31 -5.94
N LEU A 118 -3.34 5.63 -6.12
CA LEU A 118 -2.33 6.55 -5.63
C LEU A 118 -2.32 6.64 -4.10
N LEU A 119 -3.48 6.64 -3.46
CA LEU A 119 -3.61 6.60 -2.00
C LEU A 119 -3.02 5.32 -1.42
N GLU A 120 -3.34 4.16 -2.01
CA GLU A 120 -2.78 2.87 -1.60
C GLU A 120 -1.26 2.86 -1.75
N GLY A 121 -0.73 3.32 -2.89
CA GLY A 121 0.71 3.48 -3.06
C GLY A 121 1.35 4.35 -1.98
N ARG A 122 0.66 5.38 -1.48
CA ARG A 122 1.12 6.20 -0.36
C ARG A 122 1.08 5.46 0.98
N ILE A 123 0.02 4.71 1.23
CA ILE A 123 -0.11 3.89 2.45
C ILE A 123 1.02 2.85 2.50
N VAL A 124 1.25 2.15 1.40
CA VAL A 124 2.35 1.19 1.26
C VAL A 124 3.71 1.86 1.46
N GLU A 125 3.95 3.03 0.83
CA GLU A 125 5.19 3.79 0.98
C GLU A 125 5.43 4.23 2.43
N LEU A 126 4.40 4.73 3.11
CA LEU A 126 4.50 5.23 4.49
C LEU A 126 4.68 4.11 5.51
N LEU A 127 3.90 3.03 5.41
CA LEU A 127 3.88 1.97 6.41
C LEU A 127 4.93 0.89 6.16
N LEU A 128 5.16 0.54 4.90
CA LEU A 128 6.11 -0.52 4.53
C LEU A 128 7.49 0.02 4.16
N GLY A 129 7.62 1.35 3.96
CA GLY A 129 8.89 2.01 3.65
C GLY A 129 9.46 1.66 2.26
N GLN A 130 8.63 1.14 1.35
CA GLN A 130 9.02 0.87 -0.04
C GLN A 130 8.60 2.02 -0.94
N ARG A 131 9.56 2.63 -1.64
CA ARG A 131 9.27 3.71 -2.60
C ARG A 131 8.52 3.17 -3.81
N MET A 132 7.39 3.79 -4.10
CA MET A 132 6.64 3.57 -5.33
C MET A 132 7.06 4.62 -6.37
N PRO A 133 7.77 4.25 -7.44
CA PRO A 133 8.17 5.19 -8.48
C PRO A 133 6.93 5.76 -9.16
N ARG A 134 6.82 7.10 -9.15
CA ARG A 134 5.71 7.80 -9.80
C ARG A 134 6.05 8.02 -11.26
N ARG A 135 5.37 7.34 -12.14
CA ARG A 135 5.35 7.74 -13.55
C ARG A 135 4.24 8.76 -13.73
N LEU A 136 4.62 9.97 -14.06
CA LEU A 136 3.67 10.97 -14.58
C LEU A 136 3.08 10.42 -15.86
N PRO A 137 1.74 10.39 -16.00
CA PRO A 137 1.13 10.03 -17.26
C PRO A 137 1.51 11.10 -18.30
N SER A 138 2.35 10.74 -19.25
CA SER A 138 2.55 11.52 -20.48
C SER A 138 1.39 11.20 -21.41
N GLU A 139 0.20 11.67 -21.09
CA GLU A 139 -0.94 11.55 -21.98
C GLU A 139 -1.03 12.82 -22.82
N GLU A 140 -0.86 12.68 -24.14
CA GLU A 140 -1.37 13.69 -25.06
C GLU A 140 -2.87 13.90 -24.81
N PRO A 141 -3.36 15.14 -24.79
CA PRO A 141 -4.75 15.44 -24.47
C PRO A 141 -5.66 14.85 -25.55
N ILE A 142 -6.24 13.69 -25.27
CA ILE A 142 -7.24 13.06 -26.14
C ILE A 142 -8.48 13.96 -26.15
N ARG A 143 -8.79 14.55 -27.31
CA ARG A 143 -9.97 15.39 -27.51
C ARG A 143 -11.21 14.53 -27.66
N GLY A 144 -12.24 14.78 -26.85
CA GLY A 144 -13.52 14.07 -26.86
C GLY A 144 -13.71 13.13 -25.67
N LEU A 145 -14.94 13.01 -25.17
CA LEU A 145 -15.27 12.15 -24.02
C LEU A 145 -15.24 10.67 -24.41
N TRP A 146 -15.87 10.29 -25.52
CA TRP A 146 -15.96 8.91 -25.96
C TRP A 146 -14.61 8.25 -26.29
N PRO A 147 -13.71 8.88 -27.07
CA PRO A 147 -12.35 8.35 -27.27
C PRO A 147 -11.59 8.19 -25.97
N ARG A 148 -11.80 9.09 -24.99
CA ARG A 148 -11.15 9.05 -23.67
C ARG A 148 -11.63 7.85 -22.85
N VAL A 149 -12.96 7.58 -22.80
CA VAL A 149 -13.53 6.40 -22.13
C VAL A 149 -12.99 5.13 -22.76
N ARG A 150 -13.03 5.03 -24.09
CA ARG A 150 -12.53 3.86 -24.82
C ARG A 150 -11.04 3.61 -24.53
N ALA A 151 -10.23 4.64 -24.56
CA ALA A 151 -8.80 4.54 -24.23
C ALA A 151 -8.58 4.02 -22.81
N MET A 152 -9.35 4.51 -21.82
CA MET A 152 -9.25 4.09 -20.44
C MET A 152 -9.77 2.65 -20.21
N LEU A 153 -10.82 2.23 -20.94
CA LEU A 153 -11.35 0.88 -20.84
C LEU A 153 -10.44 -0.17 -21.51
N VAL A 154 -9.72 0.21 -22.56
CA VAL A 154 -8.75 -0.66 -23.24
C VAL A 154 -7.40 -0.70 -22.49
N ASP A 155 -7.14 0.29 -21.63
CA ASP A 155 -5.91 0.38 -20.87
C ASP A 155 -5.78 -0.79 -19.87
N ARG A 156 -4.80 -1.66 -20.13
CA ARG A 156 -4.47 -2.82 -19.28
C ARG A 156 -4.21 -2.40 -17.82
N ARG A 157 -3.66 -1.21 -17.61
CA ARG A 157 -3.36 -0.67 -16.30
C ARG A 157 -4.63 -0.43 -15.47
N THR A 158 -5.70 0.03 -16.08
CA THR A 158 -7.00 0.21 -15.40
C THR A 158 -7.52 -1.11 -14.85
N TRP A 159 -7.49 -2.16 -15.66
CA TRP A 159 -7.94 -3.51 -15.24
C TRP A 159 -7.03 -4.13 -14.19
N SER A 160 -5.72 -3.98 -14.33
CA SER A 160 -4.77 -4.45 -13.31
C SER A 160 -4.99 -3.77 -11.97
N THR A 161 -5.23 -2.46 -11.96
CA THR A 161 -5.55 -1.71 -10.75
C THR A 161 -6.86 -2.17 -10.11
N MET A 162 -7.91 -2.39 -10.89
CA MET A 162 -9.19 -2.92 -10.39
C MET A 162 -9.02 -4.34 -9.82
N PHE A 163 -8.28 -5.20 -10.53
CA PHE A 163 -7.96 -6.54 -10.04
C PHE A 163 -7.18 -6.51 -8.72
N TYR A 164 -6.19 -5.63 -8.62
CA TYR A 164 -5.47 -5.40 -7.38
C TYR A 164 -6.43 -5.03 -6.24
N MET A 165 -7.33 -4.08 -6.47
CA MET A 165 -8.31 -3.62 -5.47
C MET A 165 -9.26 -4.74 -5.02
N VAL A 166 -9.72 -5.57 -5.96
CA VAL A 166 -10.57 -6.73 -5.63
C VAL A 166 -9.78 -7.76 -4.82
N LEU A 167 -8.53 -8.04 -5.21
CA LEU A 167 -7.69 -9.01 -4.50
C LEU A 167 -7.24 -8.51 -3.13
N GLN A 168 -7.23 -7.19 -2.92
CA GLN A 168 -6.93 -6.58 -1.61
C GLN A 168 -7.88 -7.06 -0.52
N PHE A 169 -9.13 -7.38 -0.84
CA PHE A 169 -10.10 -7.86 0.14
C PHE A 169 -9.71 -9.22 0.75
N PRO A 170 -9.53 -10.33 -0.02
CA PRO A 170 -9.11 -11.59 0.56
C PRO A 170 -7.71 -11.52 1.21
N LEU A 171 -6.78 -10.73 0.65
CA LEU A 171 -5.48 -10.50 1.28
C LEU A 171 -5.61 -9.75 2.60
N GLY A 172 -6.48 -8.75 2.67
CA GLY A 172 -6.78 -8.01 3.88
C GLY A 172 -7.34 -8.89 4.99
N ILE A 173 -8.25 -9.82 4.66
CA ILE A 173 -8.76 -10.83 5.61
C ILE A 173 -7.59 -11.66 6.15
N ALA A 174 -6.75 -12.20 5.27
CA ALA A 174 -5.63 -13.05 5.68
C ALA A 174 -4.65 -12.31 6.60
N TYR A 175 -4.27 -11.08 6.24
CA TYR A 175 -3.36 -10.26 7.05
C TYR A 175 -3.96 -9.90 8.40
N PHE A 176 -5.22 -9.51 8.42
CA PHE A 176 -5.92 -9.15 9.65
C PHE A 176 -6.06 -10.36 10.59
N VAL A 177 -6.47 -11.50 10.06
CA VAL A 177 -6.60 -12.73 10.85
C VAL A 177 -5.24 -13.14 11.45
N ILE A 178 -4.17 -13.16 10.65
CA ILE A 178 -2.83 -13.48 11.13
C ILE A 178 -2.38 -12.50 12.22
N ALA A 179 -2.63 -11.20 12.04
CA ALA A 179 -2.26 -10.19 13.00
C ALA A 179 -3.06 -10.33 14.30
N VAL A 180 -4.39 -10.34 14.21
CA VAL A 180 -5.27 -10.32 15.40
C VAL A 180 -5.22 -11.65 16.15
N VAL A 181 -5.42 -12.77 15.45
CA VAL A 181 -5.43 -14.10 16.08
C VAL A 181 -4.04 -14.45 16.60
N GLY A 182 -2.99 -14.19 15.81
CA GLY A 182 -1.62 -14.49 16.22
C GLY A 182 -1.19 -13.68 17.45
N LEU A 183 -1.48 -12.37 17.47
CA LEU A 183 -1.16 -11.54 18.65
C LEU A 183 -2.04 -11.87 19.85
N ALA A 184 -3.34 -12.08 19.65
CA ALA A 184 -4.24 -12.44 20.74
C ALA A 184 -3.84 -13.77 21.38
N LEU A 185 -3.51 -14.79 20.57
CA LEU A 185 -3.07 -16.09 21.06
C LEU A 185 -1.73 -15.98 21.78
N SER A 186 -0.75 -15.24 21.22
CA SER A 186 0.54 -15.06 21.88
C SER A 186 0.40 -14.35 23.22
N LEU A 187 -0.44 -13.31 23.28
CA LEU A 187 -0.70 -12.57 24.52
C LEU A 187 -1.47 -13.43 25.53
N ALA A 188 -2.48 -14.20 25.08
CA ALA A 188 -3.24 -15.09 25.95
C ALA A 188 -2.32 -16.15 26.62
N LEU A 189 -1.42 -16.77 25.85
CA LEU A 189 -0.49 -17.77 26.37
C LEU A 189 0.49 -17.19 27.41
N VAL A 190 0.82 -15.91 27.32
CA VAL A 190 1.69 -15.25 28.31
C VAL A 190 0.89 -14.73 29.50
N ALA A 191 -0.27 -14.13 29.25
CA ALA A 191 -1.04 -13.43 30.28
C ALA A 191 -1.91 -14.38 31.14
N ALA A 192 -2.41 -15.49 30.58
CA ALA A 192 -3.32 -16.38 31.30
C ALA A 192 -2.70 -17.01 32.55
N PRO A 193 -1.49 -17.57 32.52
CA PRO A 193 -0.88 -18.12 33.75
C PRO A 193 -0.66 -17.05 34.82
N VAL A 194 -0.34 -15.82 34.43
CA VAL A 194 -0.18 -14.69 35.34
C VAL A 194 -1.53 -14.30 35.94
N ALA A 195 -2.58 -14.26 35.14
CA ALA A 195 -3.93 -13.95 35.58
C ALA A 195 -4.48 -15.02 36.55
N GLU A 196 -4.20 -16.28 36.28
CA GLU A 196 -4.58 -17.41 37.16
C GLU A 196 -3.94 -17.29 38.54
N THR A 197 -2.64 -16.96 38.60
CA THR A 197 -1.95 -16.79 39.90
C THR A 197 -2.51 -15.62 40.73
N ILE A 198 -3.03 -14.59 40.07
CA ILE A 198 -3.58 -13.39 40.72
C ILE A 198 -5.04 -13.60 41.13
N THR A 199 -5.86 -14.22 40.26
CA THR A 199 -7.32 -14.32 40.46
C THR A 199 -7.76 -15.61 41.08
N GLY A 200 -6.92 -16.65 41.07
CA GLY A 200 -7.29 -18.02 41.51
C GLY A 200 -8.35 -18.68 40.61
N ARG A 201 -8.56 -18.17 39.39
CA ARG A 201 -9.54 -18.70 38.43
C ARG A 201 -8.82 -19.24 37.21
N ASP A 202 -9.26 -20.41 36.73
CA ASP A 202 -8.76 -20.98 35.48
C ASP A 202 -9.18 -20.10 34.31
N HIS A 203 -8.22 -19.55 33.58
CA HIS A 203 -8.45 -18.66 32.41
C HIS A 203 -8.23 -19.40 31.09
N VAL A 204 -7.47 -20.49 31.09
CA VAL A 204 -7.22 -21.31 29.91
C VAL A 204 -7.60 -22.76 30.21
N ARG A 205 -8.45 -23.33 29.35
CA ARG A 205 -8.78 -24.75 29.36
C ARG A 205 -8.45 -25.33 27.98
N PHE A 206 -7.62 -26.36 28.01
CA PHE A 206 -7.39 -27.19 26.83
C PHE A 206 -8.47 -28.27 26.81
N GLY A 207 -9.09 -28.53 25.65
CA GLY A 207 -10.16 -29.56 25.57
C GLY A 207 -9.72 -31.00 25.88
N ASP A 208 -8.42 -31.21 26.11
CA ASP A 208 -7.84 -32.48 26.55
C ASP A 208 -7.47 -32.40 28.04
N ALA A 209 -7.99 -33.34 28.85
CA ALA A 209 -7.78 -33.33 30.29
C ALA A 209 -6.31 -33.50 30.70
N GLY A 210 -5.50 -34.21 29.90
CA GLY A 210 -4.08 -34.37 30.16
C GLY A 210 -3.29 -33.08 29.90
N LEU A 211 -3.60 -32.39 28.85
CA LEU A 211 -3.00 -31.07 28.54
C LEU A 211 -3.43 -30.01 29.54
N ASP A 212 -4.69 -30.06 29.97
CA ASP A 212 -5.23 -29.17 30.99
C ASP A 212 -4.50 -29.34 32.31
N ALA A 213 -4.42 -30.59 32.82
CA ALA A 213 -3.66 -30.90 34.03
C ALA A 213 -2.17 -30.53 33.93
N PHE A 214 -1.54 -30.73 32.76
CA PHE A 214 -0.16 -30.36 32.54
C PHE A 214 0.05 -28.84 32.55
N SER A 215 -0.88 -28.06 31.97
CA SER A 215 -0.78 -26.60 31.91
C SER A 215 -0.73 -25.93 33.29
N HIS A 216 -1.32 -26.56 34.32
CA HIS A 216 -1.29 -26.10 35.72
C HIS A 216 -0.02 -26.54 36.49
N THR A 217 0.84 -27.35 35.89
CA THR A 217 2.14 -27.65 36.50
C THR A 217 3.11 -26.49 36.35
N PRO A 218 4.08 -26.28 37.27
CA PRO A 218 5.09 -25.22 37.11
C PRO A 218 5.84 -25.31 35.78
N LEU A 219 6.12 -26.50 35.28
CA LEU A 219 6.75 -26.73 34.00
C LEU A 219 5.82 -26.33 32.82
N GLY A 220 4.55 -26.70 32.90
CA GLY A 220 3.53 -26.35 31.90
C GLY A 220 3.33 -24.84 31.78
N VAL A 221 3.24 -24.16 32.93
CA VAL A 221 3.17 -22.67 32.97
C VAL A 221 4.37 -22.04 32.28
N VAL A 222 5.59 -22.47 32.60
CA VAL A 222 6.81 -21.92 32.00
C VAL A 222 6.84 -22.19 30.49
N LEU A 223 6.50 -23.39 30.06
CA LEU A 223 6.46 -23.73 28.62
C LEU A 223 5.40 -22.94 27.89
N MET A 224 4.23 -22.71 28.48
CA MET A 224 3.15 -21.90 27.92
C MET A 224 3.61 -20.45 27.69
N MET A 225 4.25 -19.84 28.69
CA MET A 225 4.80 -18.48 28.57
C MET A 225 5.90 -18.39 27.52
N ILE A 226 6.82 -19.36 27.47
CA ILE A 226 7.87 -19.41 26.44
C ILE A 226 7.25 -19.55 25.05
N THR A 227 6.27 -20.41 24.88
CA THR A 227 5.56 -20.63 23.60
C THR A 227 4.84 -19.34 23.16
N GLY A 228 4.12 -18.67 24.06
CA GLY A 228 3.47 -17.40 23.77
C GLY A 228 4.46 -16.31 23.36
N PHE A 229 5.58 -16.22 24.08
CA PHE A 229 6.66 -15.28 23.76
C PHE A 229 7.29 -15.57 22.38
N LEU A 230 7.62 -16.82 22.07
CA LEU A 230 8.14 -17.22 20.76
C LEU A 230 7.12 -16.97 19.65
N LEU A 231 5.84 -17.28 19.89
CA LEU A 231 4.77 -17.07 18.93
C LEU A 231 4.63 -15.58 18.57
N PHE A 232 4.77 -14.68 19.52
CA PHE A 232 4.78 -13.23 19.25
C PHE A 232 5.83 -12.85 18.22
N PHE A 233 7.07 -13.33 18.36
CA PHE A 233 8.13 -13.06 17.39
C PHE A 233 7.88 -13.72 16.04
N VAL A 234 7.35 -14.94 16.03
CA VAL A 234 6.99 -15.63 14.78
C VAL A 234 5.92 -14.84 14.03
N VAL A 235 4.89 -14.34 14.71
CA VAL A 235 3.85 -13.51 14.11
C VAL A 235 4.42 -12.23 13.52
N LEU A 236 5.31 -11.54 14.24
CA LEU A 236 5.97 -10.32 13.71
C LEU A 236 6.83 -10.63 12.47
N HIS A 237 7.55 -11.75 12.45
CA HIS A 237 8.33 -12.16 11.27
C HIS A 237 7.44 -12.51 10.09
N LEU A 238 6.33 -13.22 10.34
CA LEU A 238 5.36 -13.57 9.32
C LEU A 238 4.71 -12.33 8.71
N LEU A 239 4.26 -11.38 9.55
CA LEU A 239 3.70 -10.12 9.08
C LEU A 239 4.72 -9.31 8.28
N ARG A 240 5.97 -9.26 8.72
CA ARG A 240 7.04 -8.60 7.96
C ARG A 240 7.28 -9.25 6.60
N LEU A 241 7.22 -10.56 6.51
CA LEU A 241 7.37 -11.30 5.24
C LEU A 241 6.17 -11.01 4.31
N LEU A 242 4.95 -11.14 4.83
CA LEU A 242 3.72 -10.90 4.08
C LEU A 242 3.64 -9.47 3.55
N THR A 243 3.96 -8.47 4.38
CA THR A 243 3.95 -7.07 3.96
C THR A 243 5.04 -6.74 2.94
N LYS A 244 6.20 -7.38 2.99
CA LYS A 244 7.22 -7.28 1.92
C LYS A 244 6.71 -7.87 0.61
N LEU A 245 6.12 -9.06 0.64
CA LEU A 245 5.54 -9.70 -0.55
C LEU A 245 4.43 -8.83 -1.13
N HIS A 246 3.57 -8.28 -0.26
CA HIS A 246 2.50 -7.37 -0.65
C HIS A 246 3.04 -6.09 -1.33
N ALA A 247 4.09 -5.49 -0.80
CA ALA A 247 4.70 -4.30 -1.39
C ALA A 247 5.27 -4.57 -2.79
N HIS A 248 5.89 -5.74 -3.03
CA HIS A 248 6.32 -6.16 -4.37
C HIS A 248 5.13 -6.40 -5.31
N TYR A 249 4.06 -7.02 -4.80
CA TYR A 249 2.82 -7.20 -5.56
C TYR A 249 2.20 -5.87 -5.96
N ALA A 250 2.09 -4.92 -5.02
CA ALA A 250 1.58 -3.57 -5.28
C ALA A 250 2.44 -2.83 -6.32
N GLU A 251 3.78 -2.91 -6.22
CA GLU A 251 4.70 -2.33 -7.21
C GLU A 251 4.51 -2.95 -8.60
N ALA A 252 4.39 -4.27 -8.68
CA ALA A 252 4.21 -4.97 -9.95
C ALA A 252 2.89 -4.61 -10.65
N THR A 253 1.80 -4.45 -9.88
CA THR A 253 0.45 -4.24 -10.42
C THR A 253 0.09 -2.77 -10.62
N LEU A 254 0.59 -1.85 -9.76
CA LEU A 254 0.25 -0.43 -9.82
C LEU A 254 1.26 0.40 -10.62
N VAL A 255 2.52 -0.06 -10.73
CA VAL A 255 3.61 0.74 -11.30
C VAL A 255 4.16 0.18 -12.60
N LYS A 256 4.38 -1.14 -12.71
CA LYS A 256 5.14 -1.76 -13.81
C LYS A 256 4.33 -2.13 -15.04
N ILE A 257 3.01 -1.99 -15.03
CA ILE A 257 2.13 -2.35 -16.16
C ILE A 257 1.81 -1.16 -17.04
#